data_c34c4f17ddf72e29d2663ab8b1d25def
#
_entry.id   c34c4f17ddf72e29d2663ab8b1d25def
#
_cell.length_a   1.000
_cell.length_b   1.000
_cell.length_c   1.000
_cell.angle_alpha   90.00
_cell.angle_beta   90.00
_cell.angle_gamma   90.00
#
_symmetry.space_group_name_H-M   'P 1'
#
loop_
_entity.id
_entity.type
_entity.pdbx_description
1 polymer ?
#
loop_
_entity_poly.entity_id
_entity_poly.type
_entity_poly.pdbx_seq_one_letter_code
_entity_poly.pdbx_strand_id
1 'polypeptide(L)'
;MTPDINIDALAEQYYADRDPQFDDPADEDAPEEDETEEDELETEMKTWTYTRTPWDGNPAADRDKFIGGSDAGTILGLNPYKSAYTLFLEKTGKLPPEDLSGKLSVWFGSEEEEIVAKRFCLETGKKVRRSLISYGIEEYPFLRGHVDRLIVGENEGLECKTTGSWNRTGFCNGDVPPAHYAQCQFYMLVTGKPGWWYAVKRDNNEFFYTHIQRDNEYISEMLDQLIEFWHRVEEKIWPSSEIDGSDSTSDSLSKLYPQGDDFGTILLSPDDDELLTTRAQLKHQIDELKKHAYTIDNQLKDSLKDAERAESEHFKVSWVNTHPKPKFNAEALKAANPSEYEKYLEDGKPGRVFRITEKKLKKKENN
;
A
#
# COMPACT_ATOMS: atom_id res chain seq x y z
N MET A 1 33.32 -28.23 15.98
CA MET A 1 34.01 -27.23 15.15
C MET A 1 33.19 -27.12 13.89
N THR A 2 32.30 -26.17 13.82
CA THR A 2 31.59 -25.79 12.59
C THR A 2 32.56 -24.94 11.78
N PRO A 3 32.72 -25.17 10.45
CA PRO A 3 33.61 -24.34 9.64
C PRO A 3 33.02 -22.93 9.57
N ASP A 4 33.85 -21.94 9.85
CA ASP A 4 33.55 -20.53 9.61
C ASP A 4 33.31 -20.32 8.12
N ILE A 5 32.04 -20.14 7.75
CA ILE A 5 31.66 -19.79 6.38
C ILE A 5 31.92 -18.29 6.24
N ASN A 6 32.93 -17.92 5.46
CA ASN A 6 33.23 -16.52 5.13
C ASN A 6 32.14 -16.02 4.15
N ILE A 7 31.15 -15.32 4.69
CA ILE A 7 30.02 -14.77 3.95
C ILE A 7 30.47 -13.70 2.93
N ASP A 8 31.54 -12.94 3.23
CA ASP A 8 32.09 -11.91 2.35
C ASP A 8 32.72 -12.52 1.10
N ALA A 9 33.45 -13.64 1.24
CA ALA A 9 34.02 -14.36 0.11
C ALA A 9 32.97 -15.02 -0.79
N LEU A 10 31.82 -15.47 -0.22
CA LEU A 10 30.69 -15.97 -0.98
C LEU A 10 29.96 -14.85 -1.72
N ALA A 11 29.87 -13.66 -1.13
CA ALA A 11 29.32 -12.49 -1.77
C ALA A 11 30.19 -12.00 -2.95
N GLU A 12 31.50 -11.94 -2.77
CA GLU A 12 32.43 -11.56 -3.85
C GLU A 12 32.40 -12.56 -5.01
N GLN A 13 32.29 -13.87 -4.74
CA GLN A 13 32.15 -14.89 -5.77
C GLN A 13 30.79 -14.80 -6.49
N TYR A 14 29.74 -14.47 -5.78
CA TYR A 14 28.40 -14.24 -6.34
C TYR A 14 28.33 -13.01 -7.26
N TYR A 15 29.08 -11.96 -6.95
CA TYR A 15 29.20 -10.76 -7.78
C TYR A 15 30.20 -10.87 -8.92
N ALA A 16 31.21 -11.75 -8.82
CA ALA A 16 32.22 -11.99 -9.88
C ALA A 16 31.65 -12.84 -11.05
N ASP A 17 30.64 -13.69 -10.80
CA ASP A 17 29.97 -14.49 -11.84
C ASP A 17 28.86 -13.72 -12.60
N ARG A 18 28.72 -12.43 -12.37
CA ARG A 18 27.86 -11.55 -13.18
C ARG A 18 28.62 -11.18 -14.45
N ASP A 19 28.30 -11.88 -15.54
CA ASP A 19 28.83 -11.61 -16.87
C ASP A 19 28.61 -10.14 -17.28
N PRO A 20 29.67 -9.33 -17.48
CA PRO A 20 29.55 -7.93 -17.86
C PRO A 20 29.23 -7.72 -19.35
N GLN A 21 28.86 -8.77 -20.09
CA GLN A 21 28.65 -8.74 -21.53
C GLN A 21 27.20 -8.55 -21.98
N PHE A 22 26.37 -7.86 -21.21
CA PHE A 22 25.11 -7.33 -21.74
C PHE A 22 25.20 -5.81 -21.92
N ASP A 23 26.16 -5.39 -22.76
CA ASP A 23 26.11 -4.05 -23.37
C ASP A 23 24.91 -3.98 -24.31
N ASP A 24 24.12 -2.96 -24.15
CA ASP A 24 22.92 -2.60 -24.85
C ASP A 24 23.21 -2.38 -26.36
N PRO A 25 22.74 -3.24 -27.28
CA PRO A 25 22.71 -2.82 -28.67
C PRO A 25 21.56 -1.82 -28.79
N ALA A 26 21.88 -0.63 -29.29
CA ALA A 26 20.91 0.41 -29.63
C ALA A 26 19.69 -0.18 -30.33
N ASP A 27 18.49 0.19 -29.87
CA ASP A 27 17.21 -0.15 -30.50
C ASP A 27 17.17 0.37 -31.95
N GLU A 28 17.62 -0.42 -32.91
CA GLU A 28 17.54 -0.16 -34.37
C GLU A 28 16.53 -1.11 -35.05
N ASP A 29 15.51 -1.59 -34.39
CA ASP A 29 14.45 -2.33 -35.06
C ASP A 29 13.07 -1.82 -34.60
N ALA A 30 12.63 -0.71 -35.18
CA ALA A 30 11.21 -0.39 -35.26
C ALA A 30 10.67 -1.11 -36.48
N PRO A 31 9.65 -1.99 -36.38
CA PRO A 31 9.01 -2.56 -37.54
C PRO A 31 8.24 -1.48 -38.29
N GLU A 32 8.42 -1.45 -39.65
CA GLU A 32 7.64 -0.65 -40.60
C GLU A 32 6.16 -1.05 -40.50
N GLU A 33 5.29 -0.05 -40.42
CA GLU A 33 3.82 -0.20 -40.35
C GLU A 33 3.29 -0.75 -41.66
N ASP A 34 2.62 -1.91 -41.62
CA ASP A 34 1.84 -2.46 -42.73
C ASP A 34 0.39 -1.96 -42.55
N GLU A 35 -0.03 -1.07 -43.46
CA GLU A 35 -1.37 -0.47 -43.49
C GLU A 35 -2.40 -1.51 -43.93
N THR A 36 -3.24 -1.99 -43.01
CA THR A 36 -4.51 -2.64 -43.37
C THR A 36 -5.68 -1.87 -42.78
N GLU A 37 -6.51 -1.36 -43.68
CA GLU A 37 -7.80 -0.72 -43.40
C GLU A 37 -8.76 -1.72 -42.75
N GLU A 38 -9.20 -1.44 -41.48
CA GLU A 38 -10.46 -1.95 -40.96
C GLU A 38 -11.05 -1.02 -39.88
N ASP A 39 -12.23 -0.49 -40.23
CA ASP A 39 -13.37 -0.03 -39.43
C ASP A 39 -13.27 1.11 -38.44
N GLU A 40 -14.00 2.17 -38.79
CA GLU A 40 -14.37 3.38 -38.09
C GLU A 40 -15.10 3.10 -36.76
N LEU A 41 -14.36 3.16 -35.69
CA LEU A 41 -14.75 3.65 -34.35
C LEU A 41 -13.47 4.07 -33.59
N GLU A 42 -12.70 4.96 -34.25
CA GLU A 42 -11.57 5.63 -33.57
C GLU A 42 -12.11 6.65 -32.55
N THR A 43 -12.21 6.24 -31.32
CA THR A 43 -11.91 7.16 -30.22
C THR A 43 -10.47 7.62 -30.50
N GLU A 44 -10.26 8.89 -30.84
CA GLU A 44 -8.93 9.46 -31.13
C GLU A 44 -7.99 9.06 -29.96
N MET A 45 -7.18 8.03 -30.19
CA MET A 45 -6.14 7.64 -29.24
C MET A 45 -5.14 8.79 -29.21
N LYS A 46 -5.10 9.49 -28.10
CA LYS A 46 -4.15 10.57 -27.88
C LYS A 46 -2.74 9.99 -28.03
N THR A 47 -2.03 10.39 -29.09
CA THR A 47 -0.63 9.98 -29.31
C THR A 47 0.25 10.72 -28.31
N TRP A 48 0.87 9.98 -27.38
CA TRP A 48 1.77 10.52 -26.38
C TRP A 48 3.21 10.61 -26.90
N THR A 49 3.95 11.64 -26.48
CA THR A 49 5.39 11.73 -26.71
C THR A 49 6.13 11.05 -25.55
N TYR A 50 6.62 9.82 -25.77
CA TYR A 50 7.30 9.03 -24.75
C TYR A 50 8.74 9.50 -24.53
N THR A 51 9.13 9.64 -23.26
CA THR A 51 10.49 10.02 -22.87
C THR A 51 11.21 8.86 -22.20
N ARG A 52 12.53 8.77 -22.44
CA ARG A 52 13.42 7.77 -21.85
C ARG A 52 14.68 8.47 -21.37
N THR A 53 14.97 8.41 -20.08
CA THR A 53 16.18 9.01 -19.51
C THR A 53 16.94 7.98 -18.68
N PRO A 54 18.30 7.99 -18.68
CA PRO A 54 19.07 7.12 -17.81
C PRO A 54 18.67 7.28 -16.35
N TRP A 55 18.60 6.15 -15.63
CA TRP A 55 18.32 6.10 -14.21
C TRP A 55 19.45 5.39 -13.46
N ASP A 56 19.88 5.95 -12.35
CA ASP A 56 20.98 5.44 -11.52
C ASP A 56 20.65 4.20 -10.68
N GLY A 57 19.39 3.74 -10.76
CA GLY A 57 18.92 2.60 -9.98
C GLY A 57 18.53 2.91 -8.53
N ASN A 58 18.58 4.18 -8.12
CA ASN A 58 18.17 4.57 -6.77
C ASN A 58 16.66 4.86 -6.69
N PRO A 59 15.82 3.95 -6.12
CA PRO A 59 14.39 4.12 -6.09
C PRO A 59 13.92 5.21 -5.10
N ALA A 60 14.79 5.68 -4.22
CA ALA A 60 14.46 6.72 -3.24
C ALA A 60 14.75 8.14 -3.76
N ALA A 61 15.57 8.26 -4.83
CA ALA A 61 15.95 9.56 -5.35
C ALA A 61 14.73 10.30 -5.96
N ASP A 62 14.60 11.56 -5.59
CA ASP A 62 13.62 12.51 -6.17
C ASP A 62 12.14 12.05 -6.14
N ARG A 63 11.78 11.10 -5.28
CA ARG A 63 10.39 10.58 -5.22
C ARG A 63 9.34 11.63 -4.87
N ASP A 64 9.73 12.72 -4.28
CA ASP A 64 8.88 13.89 -4.02
C ASP A 64 8.55 14.68 -5.30
N LYS A 65 9.32 14.52 -6.38
CA LYS A 65 9.22 15.30 -7.62
C LYS A 65 8.39 14.64 -8.73
N PHE A 66 7.91 13.41 -8.51
CA PHE A 66 7.13 12.68 -9.53
C PHE A 66 6.16 11.67 -8.91
N ILE A 67 5.19 11.23 -9.71
CA ILE A 67 4.33 10.08 -9.41
C ILE A 67 4.95 8.86 -10.07
N GLY A 68 5.23 7.81 -9.26
CA GLY A 68 5.72 6.52 -9.73
C GLY A 68 4.62 5.47 -9.82
N GLY A 69 4.93 4.29 -10.39
CA GLY A 69 3.96 3.22 -10.57
C GLY A 69 3.29 2.76 -9.27
N SER A 70 4.04 2.65 -8.17
CA SER A 70 3.47 2.30 -6.86
C SER A 70 2.58 3.40 -6.25
N ASP A 71 2.76 4.67 -6.68
CA ASP A 71 1.95 5.78 -6.20
C ASP A 71 0.56 5.78 -6.86
N ALA A 72 0.44 5.24 -8.09
CA ALA A 72 -0.84 5.18 -8.80
C ALA A 72 -1.91 4.46 -8.00
N GLY A 73 -1.64 3.24 -7.51
CA GLY A 73 -2.57 2.50 -6.67
C GLY A 73 -2.91 3.21 -5.35
N THR A 74 -1.99 4.03 -4.82
CA THR A 74 -2.22 4.84 -3.62
C THR A 74 -3.16 6.02 -3.91
N ILE A 75 -2.96 6.72 -5.02
CA ILE A 75 -3.79 7.85 -5.44
C ILE A 75 -5.23 7.39 -5.73
N LEU A 76 -5.39 6.23 -6.35
CA LEU A 76 -6.69 5.60 -6.61
C LEU A 76 -7.37 5.01 -5.36
N GLY A 77 -6.78 5.14 -4.17
CA GLY A 77 -7.35 4.57 -2.93
C GLY A 77 -7.31 3.04 -2.85
N LEU A 78 -6.52 2.38 -3.69
CA LEU A 78 -6.41 0.92 -3.78
C LEU A 78 -5.32 0.33 -2.88
N ASN A 79 -4.46 1.17 -2.30
CA ASN A 79 -3.39 0.75 -1.41
C ASN A 79 -3.89 0.69 0.04
N PRO A 80 -3.96 -0.49 0.67
CA PRO A 80 -4.46 -0.61 2.04
C PRO A 80 -3.49 -0.07 3.11
N TYR A 81 -2.24 0.22 2.74
CA TYR A 81 -1.18 0.61 3.68
C TYR A 81 -0.87 2.11 3.67
N LYS A 82 -1.22 2.81 2.60
CA LYS A 82 -0.95 4.25 2.46
C LYS A 82 -2.11 4.95 1.77
N SER A 83 -2.62 6.02 2.38
CA SER A 83 -3.66 6.86 1.78
C SER A 83 -3.08 7.88 0.80
N ALA A 84 -3.93 8.37 -0.10
CA ALA A 84 -3.57 9.47 -1.00
C ALA A 84 -3.20 10.74 -0.23
N TYR A 85 -3.88 11.00 0.89
CA TYR A 85 -3.54 12.13 1.77
C TYR A 85 -2.15 12.00 2.40
N THR A 86 -1.78 10.81 2.89
CA THR A 86 -0.42 10.55 3.39
C THR A 86 0.62 10.77 2.29
N LEU A 87 0.37 10.25 1.09
CA LEU A 87 1.26 10.48 -0.05
C LEU A 87 1.39 11.97 -0.41
N PHE A 88 0.29 12.72 -0.37
CA PHE A 88 0.32 14.18 -0.57
C PHE A 88 1.19 14.89 0.46
N LEU A 89 1.11 14.51 1.74
CA LEU A 89 1.95 15.10 2.79
C LEU A 89 3.45 14.81 2.55
N GLU A 90 3.78 13.62 2.07
CA GLU A 90 5.16 13.25 1.70
C GLU A 90 5.63 14.05 0.47
N LYS A 91 4.83 14.11 -0.60
CA LYS A 91 5.17 14.83 -1.84
C LYS A 91 5.33 16.33 -1.64
N THR A 92 4.57 16.92 -0.72
CA THR A 92 4.67 18.35 -0.37
C THR A 92 5.73 18.67 0.69
N GLY A 93 6.45 17.66 1.19
CA GLY A 93 7.45 17.80 2.25
C GLY A 93 6.87 18.16 3.63
N LYS A 94 5.56 18.07 3.81
CA LYS A 94 4.90 18.28 5.12
C LYS A 94 5.20 17.15 6.10
N LEU A 95 5.41 15.93 5.58
CA LEU A 95 5.96 14.79 6.31
C LEU A 95 7.14 14.20 5.54
N PRO A 96 8.16 13.67 6.23
CA PRO A 96 9.18 12.88 5.57
C PRO A 96 8.57 11.58 5.03
N PRO A 97 9.06 11.05 3.90
CA PRO A 97 8.70 9.71 3.46
C PRO A 97 8.95 8.67 4.56
N GLU A 98 8.13 7.65 4.62
CA GLU A 98 8.32 6.56 5.57
C GLU A 98 9.69 5.88 5.32
N ASP A 99 10.50 5.77 6.38
CA ASP A 99 11.73 4.98 6.32
C ASP A 99 11.40 3.48 6.34
N LEU A 100 11.55 2.85 5.19
CA LEU A 100 11.31 1.43 5.00
C LEU A 100 12.58 0.58 5.14
N SER A 101 13.75 1.17 5.35
CA SER A 101 15.05 0.48 5.37
C SER A 101 15.15 -0.61 6.45
N GLY A 102 14.44 -0.42 7.57
CA GLY A 102 14.34 -1.40 8.66
C GLY A 102 13.28 -2.49 8.48
N LYS A 103 12.45 -2.43 7.41
CA LYS A 103 11.40 -3.43 7.18
C LYS A 103 11.94 -4.62 6.40
N LEU A 104 12.08 -5.76 7.06
CA LEU A 104 12.57 -7.01 6.45
C LEU A 104 11.76 -7.42 5.21
N SER A 105 10.43 -7.21 5.20
CA SER A 105 9.59 -7.54 4.06
C SER A 105 9.93 -6.72 2.81
N VAL A 106 10.35 -5.47 2.97
CA VAL A 106 10.79 -4.61 1.87
C VAL A 106 12.16 -5.04 1.36
N TRP A 107 13.08 -5.31 2.30
CA TRP A 107 14.42 -5.80 1.96
C TRP A 107 14.35 -7.13 1.21
N PHE A 108 13.62 -8.13 1.74
CA PHE A 108 13.41 -9.41 1.05
C PHE A 108 12.74 -9.22 -0.31
N GLY A 109 11.74 -8.32 -0.42
CA GLY A 109 11.08 -8.03 -1.68
C GLY A 109 12.06 -7.59 -2.76
N SER A 110 12.99 -6.71 -2.42
CA SER A 110 14.04 -6.24 -3.35
C SER A 110 15.05 -7.35 -3.71
N GLU A 111 15.49 -8.15 -2.73
CA GLU A 111 16.45 -9.24 -2.98
C GLU A 111 15.83 -10.40 -3.77
N GLU A 112 14.56 -10.68 -3.55
CA GLU A 112 13.86 -11.79 -4.21
C GLU A 112 13.32 -11.43 -5.61
N GLU A 113 13.33 -10.18 -6.04
CA GLU A 113 12.88 -9.74 -7.37
C GLU A 113 13.59 -10.53 -8.48
N GLU A 114 14.92 -10.74 -8.36
CA GLU A 114 15.70 -11.55 -9.32
C GLU A 114 15.26 -13.02 -9.33
N ILE A 115 14.88 -13.57 -8.16
CA ILE A 115 14.40 -14.94 -8.04
C ILE A 115 13.05 -15.09 -8.73
N VAL A 116 12.15 -14.12 -8.54
CA VAL A 116 10.85 -14.06 -9.22
C VAL A 116 11.03 -14.01 -10.73
N ALA A 117 11.92 -13.12 -11.21
CA ALA A 117 12.22 -12.98 -12.64
C ALA A 117 12.80 -14.27 -13.24
N LYS A 118 13.75 -14.93 -12.56
CA LYS A 118 14.30 -16.22 -13.00
C LYS A 118 13.23 -17.31 -13.05
N ARG A 119 12.37 -17.39 -12.04
CA ARG A 119 11.28 -18.35 -12.03
C ARG A 119 10.31 -18.12 -13.16
N PHE A 120 9.94 -16.87 -13.44
CA PHE A 120 9.11 -16.51 -14.58
C PHE A 120 9.73 -17.00 -15.91
N CYS A 121 11.04 -16.79 -16.11
CA CYS A 121 11.73 -17.26 -17.30
C CYS A 121 11.66 -18.79 -17.45
N LEU A 122 11.79 -19.54 -16.35
CA LEU A 122 11.71 -21.00 -16.37
C LEU A 122 10.30 -21.50 -16.71
N GLU A 123 9.26 -20.85 -16.20
CA GLU A 123 7.86 -21.23 -16.44
C GLU A 123 7.38 -20.89 -17.86
N THR A 124 7.82 -19.75 -18.38
CA THR A 124 7.28 -19.22 -19.65
C THR A 124 8.20 -19.43 -20.85
N GLY A 125 9.47 -19.76 -20.62
CA GLY A 125 10.50 -19.80 -21.67
C GLY A 125 10.93 -18.41 -22.18
N LYS A 126 10.33 -17.32 -21.66
CA LYS A 126 10.66 -15.93 -22.04
C LYS A 126 12.00 -15.54 -21.40
N LYS A 127 12.70 -14.61 -22.04
CA LYS A 127 13.90 -13.96 -21.49
C LYS A 127 13.54 -12.57 -21.02
N VAL A 128 14.14 -12.13 -19.92
CA VAL A 128 13.92 -10.78 -19.37
C VAL A 128 15.25 -10.07 -19.15
N ARG A 129 15.22 -8.74 -19.19
CA ARG A 129 16.37 -7.89 -18.86
C ARG A 129 15.95 -6.80 -17.87
N ARG A 130 16.89 -6.35 -17.05
CA ARG A 130 16.70 -5.15 -16.19
C ARG A 130 16.62 -3.91 -17.06
N SER A 131 15.89 -2.91 -16.57
CA SER A 131 15.87 -1.59 -17.19
C SER A 131 16.43 -0.55 -16.23
N LEU A 132 17.45 0.19 -16.64
CA LEU A 132 17.98 1.37 -15.95
C LEU A 132 17.53 2.65 -16.65
N ILE A 133 16.28 2.66 -17.06
CA ILE A 133 15.63 3.77 -17.75
C ILE A 133 14.47 4.26 -16.88
N SER A 134 14.37 5.58 -16.77
CA SER A 134 13.18 6.28 -16.29
C SER A 134 12.30 6.59 -17.49
N TYR A 135 11.12 6.01 -17.53
CA TYR A 135 10.11 6.21 -18.58
C TYR A 135 9.16 7.32 -18.19
N GLY A 136 8.68 8.08 -19.15
CA GLY A 136 7.74 9.16 -18.90
C GLY A 136 7.02 9.61 -20.16
N ILE A 137 6.22 10.65 -20.03
CA ILE A 137 5.46 11.29 -21.10
C ILE A 137 5.81 12.77 -21.07
N GLU A 138 6.12 13.36 -22.23
CA GLU A 138 6.54 14.76 -22.32
C GLU A 138 5.44 15.71 -21.83
N GLU A 139 4.18 15.39 -22.15
CA GLU A 139 3.01 16.17 -21.76
C GLU A 139 2.73 16.15 -20.25
N TYR A 140 3.26 15.13 -19.54
CA TYR A 140 3.11 14.97 -18.07
C TYR A 140 4.45 14.62 -17.42
N PRO A 141 5.40 15.56 -17.31
CA PRO A 141 6.77 15.32 -16.86
C PRO A 141 6.86 14.85 -15.39
N PHE A 142 5.76 14.96 -14.65
CA PHE A 142 5.65 14.45 -13.29
C PHE A 142 5.29 12.95 -13.21
N LEU A 143 5.02 12.27 -14.34
CA LEU A 143 4.82 10.82 -14.39
C LEU A 143 6.15 10.15 -14.76
N ARG A 144 6.65 9.27 -13.88
CA ARG A 144 7.91 8.53 -14.13
C ARG A 144 7.77 7.07 -13.72
N GLY A 145 8.07 6.17 -14.66
CA GLY A 145 8.09 4.73 -14.44
C GLY A 145 9.51 4.19 -14.35
N HIS A 146 9.80 3.49 -13.26
CA HIS A 146 10.97 2.63 -13.11
C HIS A 146 10.47 1.20 -13.09
N VAL A 147 10.77 0.44 -14.13
CA VAL A 147 10.21 -0.89 -14.33
C VAL A 147 11.19 -1.97 -13.93
N ASP A 148 10.70 -3.08 -13.35
CA ASP A 148 11.56 -4.15 -12.86
C ASP A 148 12.31 -4.83 -14.01
N ARG A 149 11.56 -5.30 -15.00
CA ARG A 149 12.11 -6.02 -16.16
C ARG A 149 11.37 -5.68 -17.44
N LEU A 150 12.06 -5.85 -18.57
CA LEU A 150 11.48 -5.87 -19.91
C LEU A 150 11.63 -7.26 -20.51
N ILE A 151 10.65 -7.70 -21.33
CA ILE A 151 10.72 -8.95 -22.07
C ILE A 151 11.62 -8.75 -23.29
N VAL A 152 12.60 -9.64 -23.47
CA VAL A 152 13.52 -9.58 -24.61
C VAL A 152 12.82 -10.09 -25.88
N GLY A 153 12.81 -9.26 -26.92
CA GLY A 153 12.18 -9.60 -28.19
C GLY A 153 10.67 -9.38 -28.24
N GLU A 154 10.07 -8.80 -27.19
CA GLU A 154 8.64 -8.48 -27.13
C GLU A 154 8.46 -7.06 -26.61
N ASN A 155 7.40 -6.38 -27.07
CA ASN A 155 7.10 -5.02 -26.62
C ASN A 155 6.31 -5.02 -25.30
N GLU A 156 6.80 -5.73 -24.27
CA GLU A 156 6.13 -5.92 -22.99
C GLU A 156 7.10 -5.79 -21.81
N GLY A 157 6.56 -5.64 -20.62
CA GLY A 157 7.35 -5.61 -19.37
C GLY A 157 6.93 -6.70 -18.41
N LEU A 158 7.62 -6.76 -17.26
CA LEU A 158 7.34 -7.69 -16.17
C LEU A 158 7.47 -6.95 -14.83
N GLU A 159 6.43 -7.07 -14.01
CA GLU A 159 6.41 -6.67 -12.61
C GLU A 159 6.61 -7.89 -11.73
N CYS A 160 7.57 -7.82 -10.80
CA CYS A 160 7.94 -8.90 -9.89
C CYS A 160 7.48 -8.57 -8.47
N LYS A 161 6.73 -9.48 -7.84
CA LYS A 161 6.24 -9.28 -6.47
C LYS A 161 6.50 -10.49 -5.58
N THR A 162 6.62 -10.22 -4.29
CA THR A 162 6.64 -11.23 -3.23
C THR A 162 5.54 -10.95 -2.22
N THR A 163 4.95 -12.01 -1.65
CA THR A 163 3.94 -11.89 -0.62
C THR A 163 3.98 -13.07 0.35
N GLY A 164 3.50 -12.87 1.57
CA GLY A 164 3.38 -13.93 2.57
C GLY A 164 1.99 -14.58 2.58
N SER A 165 1.89 -15.80 3.12
CA SER A 165 0.66 -16.61 3.21
C SER A 165 -0.45 -15.93 4.04
N TRP A 166 -0.11 -15.01 4.92
CA TRP A 166 -1.07 -14.22 5.70
C TRP A 166 -1.86 -13.22 4.85
N ASN A 167 -1.30 -12.81 3.71
CA ASN A 167 -1.93 -11.87 2.80
C ASN A 167 -2.76 -12.63 1.75
N ARG A 168 -3.89 -13.19 2.18
CA ARG A 168 -4.78 -13.98 1.31
C ARG A 168 -5.65 -13.14 0.38
N THR A 169 -5.74 -11.84 0.61
CA THR A 169 -6.55 -10.95 -0.20
C THR A 169 -5.82 -10.59 -1.49
N GLY A 170 -6.28 -11.09 -2.62
CA GLY A 170 -5.85 -10.68 -3.95
C GLY A 170 -5.00 -11.65 -4.75
N PHE A 171 -4.64 -12.86 -4.22
CA PHE A 171 -3.93 -13.91 -4.97
C PHE A 171 -4.64 -15.26 -4.98
N CYS A 172 -5.87 -15.32 -4.49
CA CYS A 172 -6.67 -16.51 -4.63
C CYS A 172 -7.19 -16.58 -6.07
N ASN A 173 -6.85 -17.61 -6.81
CA ASN A 173 -7.32 -17.89 -8.19
C ASN A 173 -6.67 -17.11 -9.34
N GLY A 174 -5.49 -16.47 -9.14
CA GLY A 174 -4.78 -15.78 -10.22
C GLY A 174 -5.18 -14.31 -10.42
N ASP A 175 -5.99 -13.77 -9.54
CA ASP A 175 -6.39 -12.36 -9.59
C ASP A 175 -5.23 -11.45 -9.16
N VAL A 176 -4.99 -10.40 -9.94
CA VAL A 176 -4.01 -9.35 -9.62
C VAL A 176 -4.62 -8.38 -8.61
N PRO A 177 -3.95 -8.06 -7.49
CA PRO A 177 -4.44 -7.05 -6.57
C PRO A 177 -4.68 -5.71 -7.27
N PRO A 178 -5.79 -5.01 -6.98
CA PRO A 178 -6.13 -3.77 -7.68
C PRO A 178 -5.01 -2.72 -7.71
N ALA A 179 -4.27 -2.56 -6.60
CA ALA A 179 -3.13 -1.63 -6.55
C ALA A 179 -1.99 -2.04 -7.49
N HIS A 180 -1.73 -3.34 -7.66
CA HIS A 180 -0.71 -3.84 -8.59
C HIS A 180 -1.19 -3.80 -10.04
N TYR A 181 -2.49 -3.99 -10.27
CA TYR A 181 -3.10 -3.78 -11.60
C TYR A 181 -2.92 -2.32 -12.03
N ALA A 182 -3.24 -1.37 -11.16
CA ALA A 182 -3.01 0.05 -11.40
C ALA A 182 -1.53 0.35 -11.69
N GLN A 183 -0.60 -0.27 -10.97
CA GLN A 183 0.84 -0.13 -11.22
C GLN A 183 1.24 -0.63 -12.60
N CYS A 184 0.73 -1.79 -13.05
CA CYS A 184 1.00 -2.32 -14.39
C CYS A 184 0.40 -1.43 -15.49
N GLN A 185 -0.83 -0.94 -15.32
CA GLN A 185 -1.45 0.00 -16.25
C GLN A 185 -0.70 1.34 -16.31
N PHE A 186 -0.18 1.81 -15.17
CA PHE A 186 0.71 2.98 -15.13
C PHE A 186 1.99 2.76 -15.92
N TYR A 187 2.61 1.60 -15.83
CA TYR A 187 3.79 1.30 -16.65
C TYR A 187 3.46 1.25 -18.14
N MET A 188 2.33 0.67 -18.49
CA MET A 188 1.86 0.71 -19.89
C MET A 188 1.53 2.14 -20.34
N LEU A 189 1.01 3.00 -19.46
CA LEU A 189 0.81 4.42 -19.74
C LEU A 189 2.14 5.11 -20.11
N VAL A 190 3.18 5.00 -19.27
CA VAL A 190 4.43 5.77 -19.45
C VAL A 190 5.43 5.14 -20.42
N THR A 191 5.21 3.88 -20.85
CA THR A 191 6.08 3.19 -21.78
C THR A 191 5.48 3.02 -23.18
N GLY A 192 4.17 3.21 -23.34
CA GLY A 192 3.44 2.95 -24.60
C GLY A 192 3.25 1.46 -24.91
N LYS A 193 3.59 0.55 -24.00
CA LYS A 193 3.55 -0.89 -24.24
C LYS A 193 2.12 -1.45 -24.19
N PRO A 194 1.80 -2.48 -25.03
CA PRO A 194 0.45 -3.04 -25.13
C PRO A 194 0.14 -4.06 -24.03
N GLY A 195 1.14 -4.57 -23.32
CA GLY A 195 0.97 -5.61 -22.33
C GLY A 195 2.02 -5.58 -21.22
N TRP A 196 1.66 -6.18 -20.10
CA TRP A 196 2.53 -6.31 -18.92
C TRP A 196 2.35 -7.66 -18.27
N TRP A 197 3.43 -8.35 -18.00
CA TRP A 197 3.41 -9.55 -17.18
C TRP A 197 3.49 -9.20 -15.71
N TYR A 198 2.75 -9.92 -14.92
CA TYR A 198 2.76 -9.84 -13.46
C TYR A 198 3.14 -11.20 -12.90
N ALA A 199 4.21 -11.27 -12.14
CA ALA A 199 4.68 -12.50 -11.50
C ALA A 199 4.85 -12.31 -10.00
N VAL A 200 4.40 -13.30 -9.22
CA VAL A 200 4.44 -13.23 -7.77
C VAL A 200 4.85 -14.55 -7.14
N LYS A 201 5.79 -14.47 -6.20
CA LYS A 201 6.18 -15.53 -5.30
C LYS A 201 5.41 -15.36 -3.99
N ARG A 202 4.66 -16.39 -3.57
CA ARG A 202 4.00 -16.42 -2.26
C ARG A 202 4.70 -17.42 -1.35
N ASP A 203 5.29 -16.93 -0.27
CA ASP A 203 6.19 -17.71 0.58
C ASP A 203 7.24 -18.48 -0.26
N ASN A 204 7.55 -19.72 0.13
CA ASN A 204 8.45 -20.59 -0.61
C ASN A 204 7.72 -21.70 -1.40
N ASN A 205 6.38 -21.66 -1.44
CA ASN A 205 5.59 -22.80 -1.90
C ASN A 205 4.80 -22.52 -3.18
N GLU A 206 4.53 -21.27 -3.51
CA GLU A 206 3.63 -20.92 -4.59
C GLU A 206 4.22 -19.83 -5.49
N PHE A 207 4.01 -19.99 -6.78
CA PHE A 207 4.40 -19.03 -7.79
C PHE A 207 3.27 -18.89 -8.80
N PHE A 208 2.87 -17.65 -9.08
CA PHE A 208 1.82 -17.32 -10.03
C PHE A 208 2.33 -16.27 -10.99
N TYR A 209 1.83 -16.31 -12.21
CA TYR A 209 2.05 -15.25 -13.19
C TYR A 209 0.82 -15.11 -14.08
N THR A 210 0.60 -13.91 -14.58
CA THR A 210 -0.51 -13.61 -15.50
C THR A 210 -0.10 -12.47 -16.43
N HIS A 211 -0.73 -12.45 -17.60
CA HIS A 211 -0.56 -11.36 -18.56
C HIS A 211 -1.68 -10.35 -18.38
N ILE A 212 -1.33 -9.08 -18.35
CA ILE A 212 -2.25 -7.95 -18.22
C ILE A 212 -2.19 -7.18 -19.53
N GLN A 213 -3.30 -7.08 -20.21
CA GLN A 213 -3.41 -6.24 -21.41
C GLN A 213 -3.57 -4.77 -21.03
N ARG A 214 -3.11 -3.90 -21.93
CA ARG A 214 -3.33 -2.47 -21.80
C ARG A 214 -4.81 -2.16 -21.87
N ASP A 215 -5.32 -1.46 -20.88
CA ASP A 215 -6.70 -1.00 -20.78
C ASP A 215 -6.71 0.53 -20.92
N ASN A 216 -7.07 1.02 -22.09
CA ASN A 216 -7.04 2.45 -22.38
C ASN A 216 -8.12 3.24 -21.64
N GLU A 217 -9.28 2.63 -21.35
CA GLU A 217 -10.34 3.26 -20.55
C GLU A 217 -9.87 3.44 -19.11
N TYR A 218 -9.38 2.37 -18.50
CA TYR A 218 -8.79 2.42 -17.16
C TYR A 218 -7.62 3.41 -17.05
N ILE A 219 -6.72 3.41 -18.05
CA ILE A 219 -5.58 4.34 -18.12
C ILE A 219 -6.06 5.80 -18.18
N SER A 220 -7.10 6.09 -18.96
CA SER A 220 -7.66 7.44 -19.06
C SER A 220 -8.22 7.93 -17.72
N GLU A 221 -9.04 7.11 -17.06
CA GLU A 221 -9.62 7.42 -15.75
C GLU A 221 -8.54 7.56 -14.66
N MET A 222 -7.55 6.69 -14.68
CA MET A 222 -6.40 6.78 -13.78
C MET A 222 -5.63 8.07 -14.02
N LEU A 223 -5.32 8.42 -15.27
CA LEU A 223 -4.54 9.60 -15.61
C LEU A 223 -5.20 10.88 -15.11
N ASP A 224 -6.52 11.02 -15.24
CA ASP A 224 -7.25 12.17 -14.73
C ASP A 224 -7.06 12.33 -13.21
N GLN A 225 -7.12 11.24 -12.46
CA GLN A 225 -6.89 11.27 -11.01
C GLN A 225 -5.43 11.58 -10.66
N LEU A 226 -4.45 11.09 -11.45
CA LEU A 226 -3.03 11.40 -11.25
C LEU A 226 -2.74 12.89 -11.51
N ILE A 227 -3.36 13.47 -12.54
CA ILE A 227 -3.25 14.92 -12.88
C ILE A 227 -3.83 15.75 -11.73
N GLU A 228 -5.04 15.41 -11.28
CA GLU A 228 -5.68 16.14 -10.18
C GLU A 228 -4.86 16.05 -8.88
N PHE A 229 -4.36 14.85 -8.55
CA PHE A 229 -3.48 14.69 -7.38
C PHE A 229 -2.22 15.55 -7.49
N TRP A 230 -1.57 15.57 -8.67
CA TRP A 230 -0.35 16.36 -8.87
C TRP A 230 -0.62 17.87 -8.77
N HIS A 231 -1.73 18.33 -9.32
CA HIS A 231 -2.16 19.73 -9.17
C HIS A 231 -2.31 20.12 -7.69
N ARG A 232 -2.91 19.24 -6.88
CA ARG A 232 -2.98 19.45 -5.42
C ARG A 232 -1.60 19.50 -4.76
N VAL A 233 -0.64 18.72 -5.23
CA VAL A 233 0.75 18.75 -4.74
C VAL A 233 1.42 20.08 -5.08
N GLU A 234 1.26 20.58 -6.31
CA GLU A 234 1.81 21.86 -6.76
C GLU A 234 1.22 23.03 -5.99
N GLU A 235 -0.08 23.06 -5.80
CA GLU A 235 -0.78 24.09 -5.01
C GLU A 235 -0.57 23.92 -3.50
N LYS A 236 -0.10 22.76 -3.03
CA LYS A 236 0.03 22.38 -1.61
C LYS A 236 -1.28 22.46 -0.84
N ILE A 237 -2.39 22.18 -1.51
CA ILE A 237 -3.75 22.22 -0.98
C ILE A 237 -4.35 20.81 -1.05
N TRP A 238 -4.98 20.37 0.04
CA TRP A 238 -5.81 19.17 0.10
C TRP A 238 -7.17 19.53 0.70
N PRO A 239 -8.28 19.21 0.04
CA PRO A 239 -9.60 19.48 0.58
C PRO A 239 -9.82 18.70 1.90
N SER A 240 -10.23 19.40 2.95
CA SER A 240 -10.49 18.76 4.26
C SER A 240 -11.62 17.72 4.21
N SER A 241 -12.59 17.91 3.30
CA SER A 241 -13.70 16.99 3.06
C SER A 241 -13.27 15.63 2.47
N GLU A 242 -12.05 15.55 1.92
CA GLU A 242 -11.51 14.35 1.29
C GLU A 242 -10.45 13.64 2.17
N ILE A 243 -10.30 14.06 3.41
CA ILE A 243 -9.49 13.34 4.39
C ILE A 243 -10.20 12.04 4.75
N ASP A 244 -9.58 10.92 4.42
CA ASP A 244 -10.17 9.59 4.60
C ASP A 244 -10.06 9.08 6.05
N GLY A 245 -10.73 7.95 6.34
CA GLY A 245 -10.75 7.32 7.65
C GLY A 245 -9.70 6.22 7.84
N SER A 246 -8.65 6.15 7.01
CA SER A 246 -7.64 5.11 7.10
C SER A 246 -6.70 5.29 8.29
N ASP A 247 -6.11 4.17 8.76
CA ASP A 247 -5.08 4.21 9.80
C ASP A 247 -3.86 5.03 9.35
N SER A 248 -3.49 4.95 8.06
CA SER A 248 -2.40 5.73 7.45
C SER A 248 -2.63 7.24 7.61
N THR A 249 -3.84 7.71 7.36
CA THR A 249 -4.22 9.12 7.55
C THR A 249 -4.19 9.51 9.02
N SER A 250 -4.72 8.67 9.92
CA SER A 250 -4.71 8.92 11.36
C SER A 250 -3.28 9.02 11.91
N ASP A 251 -2.40 8.13 11.47
CA ASP A 251 -0.98 8.14 11.83
C ASP A 251 -0.27 9.39 11.31
N SER A 252 -0.58 9.79 10.08
CA SER A 252 -0.02 10.99 9.47
C SER A 252 -0.44 12.26 10.19
N LEU A 253 -1.70 12.38 10.58
CA LEU A 253 -2.20 13.50 11.39
C LEU A 253 -1.53 13.53 12.76
N SER A 254 -1.29 12.37 13.39
CA SER A 254 -0.60 12.28 14.66
C SER A 254 0.87 12.69 14.57
N LYS A 255 1.54 12.37 13.46
CA LYS A 255 2.92 12.80 13.17
C LYS A 255 2.99 14.29 12.84
N LEU A 256 2.02 14.81 12.10
CA LEU A 256 1.95 16.23 11.71
C LEU A 256 1.67 17.13 12.93
N TYR A 257 0.86 16.65 13.88
CA TYR A 257 0.45 17.38 15.07
C TYR A 257 0.77 16.61 16.36
N PRO A 258 2.04 16.34 16.68
CA PRO A 258 2.45 15.44 17.77
C PRO A 258 2.11 16.02 19.16
N GLN A 259 2.04 17.34 19.26
CA GLN A 259 1.74 18.06 20.51
C GLN A 259 0.68 19.14 20.24
N GLY A 260 -0.15 19.40 21.22
CA GLY A 260 -1.06 20.55 21.21
C GLY A 260 -0.34 21.79 21.74
N ASP A 261 -0.63 22.93 21.13
CA ASP A 261 -0.25 24.21 21.69
C ASP A 261 -1.25 24.60 22.76
N ASP A 262 -0.77 25.30 23.79
CA ASP A 262 -1.63 25.75 24.91
C ASP A 262 -2.39 27.06 24.54
N PHE A 263 -2.94 27.08 23.31
CA PHE A 263 -3.72 28.24 22.80
C PHE A 263 -5.18 28.26 23.31
N GLY A 264 -5.52 27.36 24.24
CA GLY A 264 -6.87 27.29 24.81
C GLY A 264 -7.88 26.58 23.89
N THR A 265 -9.14 27.01 24.00
CA THR A 265 -10.25 26.40 23.25
C THR A 265 -10.55 27.21 22.00
N ILE A 266 -10.48 26.58 20.83
CA ILE A 266 -10.96 27.16 19.58
C ILE A 266 -12.46 26.89 19.42
N LEU A 267 -13.15 27.80 18.73
CA LEU A 267 -14.54 27.58 18.30
C LEU A 267 -14.52 26.84 16.97
N LEU A 268 -15.25 25.74 16.91
CA LEU A 268 -15.46 24.99 15.68
C LEU A 268 -16.44 25.74 14.75
N SER A 269 -16.29 25.51 13.45
CA SER A 269 -17.19 26.05 12.43
C SER A 269 -18.57 25.35 12.48
N PRO A 270 -19.60 25.92 11.86
CA PRO A 270 -20.87 25.21 11.68
C PRO A 270 -20.75 23.88 10.94
N ASP A 271 -19.86 23.82 9.94
CA ASP A 271 -19.59 22.58 9.19
C ASP A 271 -18.97 21.49 10.08
N ASP A 272 -18.05 21.85 10.98
CA ASP A 272 -17.51 20.94 11.97
C ASP A 272 -18.57 20.44 12.95
N ASP A 273 -19.54 21.25 13.31
CA ASP A 273 -20.65 20.84 14.19
C ASP A 273 -21.60 19.87 13.48
N GLU A 274 -21.82 20.04 12.18
CA GLU A 274 -22.54 19.07 11.34
C GLU A 274 -21.82 17.72 11.25
N LEU A 275 -20.49 17.74 11.08
CA LEU A 275 -19.65 16.51 11.11
C LEU A 275 -19.76 15.80 12.47
N LEU A 276 -19.74 16.54 13.57
CA LEU A 276 -19.90 15.97 14.91
C LEU A 276 -21.28 15.33 15.09
N THR A 277 -22.32 15.96 14.58
CA THR A 277 -23.69 15.45 14.62
C THR A 277 -23.83 14.18 13.80
N THR A 278 -23.31 14.17 12.58
CA THR A 278 -23.30 12.99 11.70
C THR A 278 -22.54 11.83 12.36
N ARG A 279 -21.37 12.11 12.94
CA ARG A 279 -20.60 11.10 13.66
C ARG A 279 -21.37 10.52 14.87
N ALA A 280 -22.09 11.34 15.62
CA ALA A 280 -22.90 10.87 16.74
C ALA A 280 -24.03 9.93 16.28
N GLN A 281 -24.69 10.24 15.17
CA GLN A 281 -25.71 9.40 14.55
C GLN A 281 -25.12 8.05 14.10
N LEU A 282 -23.97 8.07 13.40
CA LEU A 282 -23.28 6.84 12.99
C LEU A 282 -22.88 5.98 14.17
N LYS A 283 -22.38 6.58 15.25
CA LYS A 283 -22.07 5.84 16.47
C LYS A 283 -23.30 5.18 17.09
N HIS A 284 -24.41 5.88 17.12
CA HIS A 284 -25.68 5.29 17.60
C HIS A 284 -26.09 4.09 16.76
N GLN A 285 -26.04 4.21 15.42
CA GLN A 285 -26.34 3.08 14.52
C GLN A 285 -25.40 1.89 14.75
N ILE A 286 -24.10 2.13 14.92
CA ILE A 286 -23.12 1.07 15.23
C ILE A 286 -23.47 0.38 16.55
N ASP A 287 -23.86 1.12 17.57
CA ASP A 287 -24.19 0.55 18.88
C ASP A 287 -25.50 -0.28 18.82
N GLU A 288 -26.50 0.15 18.04
CA GLU A 288 -27.71 -0.65 17.79
C GLU A 288 -27.40 -1.94 17.01
N LEU A 289 -26.58 -1.86 15.94
CA LEU A 289 -26.15 -3.06 15.20
C LEU A 289 -25.36 -4.04 16.09
N LYS A 290 -24.49 -3.54 16.98
CA LYS A 290 -23.79 -4.37 17.96
C LYS A 290 -24.75 -5.08 18.91
N LYS A 291 -25.79 -4.40 19.39
CA LYS A 291 -26.82 -5.05 20.23
C LYS A 291 -27.53 -6.17 19.50
N HIS A 292 -27.88 -5.96 18.23
CA HIS A 292 -28.49 -7.01 17.39
C HIS A 292 -27.55 -8.22 17.24
N ALA A 293 -26.27 -7.98 16.94
CA ALA A 293 -25.26 -9.04 16.84
C ALA A 293 -25.12 -9.81 18.17
N TYR A 294 -25.03 -9.13 19.31
CA TYR A 294 -24.99 -9.77 20.62
C TYR A 294 -26.27 -10.57 20.95
N THR A 295 -27.43 -10.15 20.46
CA THR A 295 -28.66 -10.94 20.61
C THR A 295 -28.54 -12.28 19.88
N ILE A 296 -28.02 -12.28 18.65
CA ILE A 296 -27.76 -13.50 17.87
C ILE A 296 -26.71 -14.37 18.57
N ASP A 297 -25.61 -13.77 19.02
CA ASP A 297 -24.56 -14.49 19.78
C ASP A 297 -25.14 -15.21 21.02
N ASN A 298 -26.05 -14.55 21.75
CA ASN A 298 -26.69 -15.15 22.94
C ASN A 298 -27.65 -16.28 22.57
N GLN A 299 -28.40 -16.17 21.48
CA GLN A 299 -29.24 -17.25 20.95
C GLN A 299 -28.40 -18.45 20.53
N LEU A 300 -27.26 -18.25 19.88
CA LEU A 300 -26.30 -19.29 19.51
C LEU A 300 -25.69 -19.95 20.74
N LYS A 301 -25.31 -19.19 21.75
CA LYS A 301 -24.80 -19.74 23.03
C LYS A 301 -25.86 -20.60 23.73
N ASP A 302 -27.12 -20.15 23.73
CA ASP A 302 -28.23 -20.95 24.29
C ASP A 302 -28.42 -22.26 23.51
N SER A 303 -28.26 -22.24 22.19
CA SER A 303 -28.31 -23.44 21.36
C SER A 303 -27.13 -24.39 21.60
N LEU A 304 -25.94 -23.86 21.87
CA LEU A 304 -24.73 -24.64 22.19
C LEU A 304 -24.84 -25.36 23.53
N LYS A 305 -25.45 -24.72 24.54
CA LYS A 305 -25.53 -25.24 25.92
C LYS A 305 -24.15 -25.63 26.46
N ASP A 306 -23.95 -26.93 26.69
CA ASP A 306 -22.69 -27.48 27.22
C ASP A 306 -21.69 -27.85 26.12
N ALA A 307 -22.06 -27.71 24.84
CA ALA A 307 -21.16 -27.98 23.74
C ALA A 307 -20.15 -26.85 23.52
N GLU A 308 -18.89 -27.20 23.43
CA GLU A 308 -17.81 -26.23 23.16
C GLU A 308 -17.71 -25.84 21.68
N ARG A 309 -18.29 -26.64 20.77
CA ARG A 309 -18.17 -26.45 19.31
C ARG A 309 -19.42 -26.86 18.58
N ALA A 310 -19.73 -26.16 17.51
CA ALA A 310 -20.77 -26.53 16.55
C ALA A 310 -20.32 -26.18 15.12
N GLU A 311 -20.89 -26.85 14.14
CA GLU A 311 -20.71 -26.58 12.72
C GLU A 311 -22.04 -26.47 12.01
N SER A 312 -22.10 -25.60 11.02
CA SER A 312 -23.15 -25.55 10.01
C SER A 312 -22.49 -25.71 8.62
N GLU A 313 -23.29 -25.63 7.56
CA GLU A 313 -22.78 -25.71 6.19
C GLU A 313 -21.68 -24.67 5.90
N HIS A 314 -21.80 -23.47 6.48
CA HIS A 314 -20.92 -22.34 6.16
C HIS A 314 -20.08 -21.83 7.35
N PHE A 315 -20.39 -22.23 8.60
CA PHE A 315 -19.76 -21.66 9.78
C PHE A 315 -19.31 -22.71 10.79
N LYS A 316 -18.17 -22.43 11.43
CA LYS A 316 -17.71 -23.12 12.64
C LYS A 316 -17.85 -22.19 13.82
N VAL A 317 -18.51 -22.65 14.87
CA VAL A 317 -18.73 -21.90 16.12
C VAL A 317 -17.96 -22.59 17.25
N SER A 318 -17.30 -21.82 18.10
CA SER A 318 -16.63 -22.31 19.29
C SER A 318 -16.91 -21.42 20.49
N TRP A 319 -17.28 -22.04 21.60
CA TRP A 319 -17.48 -21.42 22.90
C TRP A 319 -16.79 -22.26 23.97
N VAL A 320 -15.46 -22.13 24.02
CA VAL A 320 -14.58 -23.03 24.78
C VAL A 320 -14.18 -22.42 26.12
N ASN A 321 -13.87 -23.30 27.09
CA ASN A 321 -13.29 -22.89 28.36
C ASN A 321 -11.92 -22.22 28.16
N THR A 322 -11.71 -21.07 28.78
CA THR A 322 -10.41 -20.39 28.76
C THR A 322 -9.61 -20.74 29.99
N HIS A 323 -8.32 -20.98 29.82
CA HIS A 323 -7.36 -21.12 30.91
C HIS A 323 -6.56 -19.84 31.06
N PRO A 324 -6.98 -18.87 31.90
CA PRO A 324 -6.31 -17.61 32.02
C PRO A 324 -4.87 -17.80 32.55
N LYS A 325 -3.92 -17.18 31.87
CA LYS A 325 -2.54 -17.15 32.38
C LYS A 325 -2.47 -16.25 33.59
N PRO A 326 -1.58 -16.55 34.59
CA PRO A 326 -1.34 -15.64 35.70
C PRO A 326 -1.01 -14.23 35.17
N LYS A 327 -1.63 -13.22 35.75
CA LYS A 327 -1.34 -11.81 35.44
C LYS A 327 -0.38 -11.25 36.49
N PHE A 328 0.61 -10.50 36.04
CA PHE A 328 1.47 -9.72 36.92
C PHE A 328 0.62 -8.64 37.60
N ASN A 329 0.68 -8.63 38.93
CA ASN A 329 -0.02 -7.63 39.74
C ASN A 329 0.95 -6.51 40.12
N ALA A 330 1.02 -5.49 39.28
CA ALA A 330 1.89 -4.34 39.40
C ALA A 330 1.57 -3.55 40.72
N GLU A 331 0.31 -3.42 41.07
CA GLU A 331 -0.12 -2.73 42.29
C GLU A 331 0.36 -3.44 43.54
N ALA A 332 0.26 -4.77 43.56
CA ALA A 332 0.77 -5.55 44.72
C ALA A 332 2.30 -5.47 44.80
N LEU A 333 3.02 -5.48 43.68
CA LEU A 333 4.48 -5.26 43.69
C LEU A 333 4.82 -3.87 44.18
N LYS A 334 4.16 -2.83 43.69
CA LYS A 334 4.35 -1.45 44.14
C LYS A 334 4.11 -1.27 45.62
N ALA A 335 3.08 -1.92 46.16
CA ALA A 335 2.78 -1.88 47.58
C ALA A 335 3.80 -2.65 48.43
N ALA A 336 4.26 -3.83 47.98
CA ALA A 336 5.19 -4.68 48.72
C ALA A 336 6.65 -4.24 48.59
N ASN A 337 7.06 -3.73 47.44
CA ASN A 337 8.44 -3.31 47.19
C ASN A 337 8.50 -2.12 46.19
N PRO A 338 8.22 -0.89 46.66
CA PRO A 338 8.19 0.31 45.83
C PRO A 338 9.49 0.55 45.05
N SER A 339 10.63 0.35 45.70
CA SER A 339 11.94 0.61 45.10
C SER A 339 12.27 -0.35 43.94
N GLU A 340 11.79 -1.58 44.01
CA GLU A 340 11.94 -2.53 42.89
C GLU A 340 10.99 -2.20 41.76
N TYR A 341 9.76 -1.78 42.06
CA TYR A 341 8.79 -1.35 41.07
C TYR A 341 9.31 -0.14 40.25
N GLU A 342 9.89 0.87 40.91
CA GLU A 342 10.41 2.07 40.28
C GLU A 342 11.56 1.80 39.27
N LYS A 343 12.38 0.76 39.50
CA LYS A 343 13.46 0.40 38.58
C LYS A 343 12.99 -0.04 37.17
N TYR A 344 11.75 -0.49 37.07
CA TYR A 344 11.16 -1.01 35.85
C TYR A 344 10.08 -0.09 35.28
N LEU A 345 9.97 1.13 35.79
CA LEU A 345 9.14 2.16 35.19
C LEU A 345 9.87 2.78 33.99
N GLU A 346 9.21 2.80 32.89
CA GLU A 346 9.64 3.54 31.70
C GLU A 346 8.72 4.74 31.51
N ASP A 347 9.30 5.87 31.11
CA ASP A 347 8.51 7.06 30.78
C ASP A 347 7.64 6.78 29.57
N GLY A 348 6.35 7.03 29.70
CA GLY A 348 5.41 6.96 28.59
C GLY A 348 5.75 8.00 27.52
N LYS A 349 5.63 7.60 26.25
CA LYS A 349 5.78 8.57 25.15
C LYS A 349 4.62 9.56 25.18
N PRO A 350 4.87 10.88 25.13
CA PRO A 350 3.81 11.86 25.03
C PRO A 350 3.02 11.68 23.74
N GLY A 351 1.71 11.88 23.80
CA GLY A 351 0.82 11.76 22.65
C GLY A 351 -0.48 12.53 22.86
N ARG A 352 -1.22 12.77 21.78
CA ARG A 352 -2.53 13.43 21.84
C ARG A 352 -3.65 12.39 21.83
N VAL A 353 -4.66 12.59 22.65
CA VAL A 353 -5.85 11.74 22.69
C VAL A 353 -7.05 12.53 22.13
N PHE A 354 -7.63 12.03 21.06
CA PHE A 354 -8.84 12.61 20.49
C PHE A 354 -10.08 12.11 21.23
N ARG A 355 -10.85 13.02 21.82
CA ARG A 355 -12.08 12.72 22.56
C ARG A 355 -13.19 13.66 22.13
N ILE A 356 -14.39 13.13 21.93
CA ILE A 356 -15.61 13.88 21.67
C ILE A 356 -16.57 13.60 22.80
N THR A 357 -17.07 14.67 23.46
CA THR A 357 -18.06 14.58 24.55
C THR A 357 -19.19 15.53 24.25
N GLU A 358 -20.40 15.04 24.24
CA GLU A 358 -21.60 15.86 24.05
C GLU A 358 -21.79 16.80 25.25
N LYS A 359 -22.08 18.07 24.96
CA LYS A 359 -22.45 19.04 26.00
C LYS A 359 -23.84 18.72 26.53
N LYS A 360 -23.99 18.55 27.83
CA LYS A 360 -25.31 18.49 28.45
C LYS A 360 -25.98 19.85 28.26
N LEU A 361 -27.10 19.89 27.51
CA LEU A 361 -27.93 21.10 27.44
C LEU A 361 -28.37 21.45 28.86
N LYS A 362 -27.98 22.65 29.35
CA LYS A 362 -28.55 23.17 30.59
C LYS A 362 -30.08 23.27 30.37
N LYS A 363 -30.85 22.53 31.17
CA LYS A 363 -32.30 22.79 31.22
C LYS A 363 -32.50 24.27 31.49
N LYS A 364 -33.14 25.01 30.57
CA LYS A 364 -33.62 26.35 30.86
C LYS A 364 -34.55 26.20 32.06
N GLU A 365 -34.16 26.73 33.22
CA GLU A 365 -35.07 26.97 34.32
C GLU A 365 -36.09 27.96 33.79
N ASN A 366 -37.33 27.49 33.55
CA ASN A 366 -38.46 28.37 33.31
C ASN A 366 -38.77 29.07 34.63
N ASN A 367 -38.36 30.32 34.76
CA ASN A 367 -38.93 31.24 35.70
C ASN A 367 -40.27 31.78 35.20
#